data_d9d6791d8c9e4f4235e51e68e6ae4d49
#
_entry.id   d9d6791d8c9e4f4235e51e68e6ae4d49
#
_cell.length_a   1.000
_cell.length_b   1.000
_cell.length_c   1.000
_cell.angle_alpha   90.00
_cell.angle_beta   90.00
_cell.angle_gamma   90.00
#
_symmetry.space_group_name_H-M   'P 1'
#
loop_
_entity.id
_entity.type
_entity.pdbx_description
1 polymer ?
#
loop_
_entity_poly.entity_id
_entity_poly.type
_entity_poly.pdbx_seq_one_letter_code
_entity_poly.pdbx_strand_id
1 'polypeptide(L)'
;MKILEFRYVNKFDPFDDTYPHWSRKYEYPTVLAEITKRLGEFKDTPKIHNTSWGFDGPHHTRFKNLLESRFFAHNVTNSDIIYSGVQNTCYHDITQPPNENFRETFDFVLNVSAVEEISGDQGAYVQNLYDQVRPGGYLIITADYPGFVVDSLLKNLSQENWEHRIQTDATKWNSHPQLNVLLLIIQKEKKEY
;
A
#
# COMPACT_ATOMS: atom_id res chain seq x y z
N MET A 1 11.63 -7.32 -9.06
CA MET A 1 11.05 -6.45 -8.01
C MET A 1 11.96 -5.24 -7.89
N LYS A 2 11.43 -4.05 -8.12
CA LYS A 2 12.20 -2.81 -8.07
C LYS A 2 11.62 -1.91 -6.99
N ILE A 3 12.37 -1.63 -5.92
CA ILE A 3 11.96 -0.68 -4.89
C ILE A 3 12.24 0.72 -5.41
N LEU A 4 11.19 1.55 -5.51
CA LEU A 4 11.29 2.95 -5.93
C LEU A 4 11.41 3.89 -4.74
N GLU A 5 10.70 3.60 -3.64
CA GLU A 5 10.75 4.39 -2.42
C GLU A 5 10.70 3.47 -1.19
N PHE A 6 11.53 3.77 -0.22
CA PHE A 6 11.47 3.23 1.12
C PHE A 6 11.95 4.31 2.09
N ARG A 7 11.03 5.08 2.62
CA ARG A 7 11.30 6.25 3.44
C ARG A 7 10.22 6.49 4.48
N TYR A 8 10.50 7.33 5.44
CA TYR A 8 9.46 7.85 6.31
C TYR A 8 8.57 8.87 5.58
N VAL A 9 7.27 8.83 5.89
CA VAL A 9 6.34 9.93 5.58
C VAL A 9 6.77 11.18 6.35
N ASN A 10 6.78 12.33 5.70
CA ASN A 10 7.32 13.56 6.28
C ASN A 10 6.39 14.77 6.07
N LYS A 11 6.77 15.93 6.63
CA LYS A 11 5.98 17.17 6.57
C LYS A 11 5.75 17.73 5.16
N PHE A 12 6.48 17.27 4.18
CA PHE A 12 6.32 17.70 2.78
C PHE A 12 5.40 16.75 2.00
N ASP A 13 4.99 15.64 2.62
CA ASP A 13 4.01 14.73 2.02
C ASP A 13 2.62 15.37 2.07
N PRO A 14 1.73 15.00 1.14
CA PRO A 14 0.36 15.47 1.15
C PRO A 14 -0.34 15.21 2.48
N PHE A 15 -1.14 16.18 2.92
CA PHE A 15 -1.82 16.16 4.20
C PHE A 15 -3.30 16.53 4.03
N ASP A 16 -4.18 15.84 4.73
CA ASP A 16 -5.62 16.14 4.81
C ASP A 16 -6.11 15.97 6.25
N ASP A 17 -6.38 17.09 6.92
CA ASP A 17 -6.82 17.13 8.33
C ASP A 17 -8.25 16.63 8.54
N THR A 18 -8.97 16.32 7.49
CA THR A 18 -10.33 15.78 7.57
C THR A 18 -10.37 14.29 7.98
N TYR A 19 -9.25 13.58 7.93
CA TYR A 19 -9.14 12.23 8.48
C TYR A 19 -8.86 12.29 9.98
N PRO A 20 -9.67 11.66 10.81
CA PRO A 20 -9.56 11.79 12.28
C PRO A 20 -8.35 11.08 12.88
N HIS A 21 -7.84 10.05 12.23
CA HIS A 21 -6.69 9.30 12.72
C HIS A 21 -5.38 10.03 12.42
N TRP A 22 -4.46 10.09 13.39
CA TRP A 22 -3.23 10.87 13.31
C TRP A 22 -2.34 10.52 12.11
N SER A 23 -2.18 9.25 11.77
CA SER A 23 -1.36 8.80 10.62
C SER A 23 -2.13 8.88 9.30
N ARG A 24 -3.43 8.59 9.29
CA ARG A 24 -4.28 8.58 8.09
C ARG A 24 -4.37 9.93 7.41
N LYS A 25 -4.17 11.02 8.16
CA LYS A 25 -4.07 12.39 7.62
C LYS A 25 -2.95 12.54 6.58
N TYR A 26 -1.90 11.75 6.71
CA TYR A 26 -0.76 11.73 5.79
C TYR A 26 -0.81 10.53 4.84
N GLU A 27 -1.14 9.35 5.33
CA GLU A 27 -1.06 8.12 4.56
C GLU A 27 -1.99 8.13 3.35
N TYR A 28 -3.28 8.38 3.56
CA TYR A 28 -4.25 8.39 2.47
C TYR A 28 -3.96 9.43 1.39
N PRO A 29 -3.67 10.71 1.72
CA PRO A 29 -3.27 11.68 0.72
C PRO A 29 -1.98 11.31 -0.01
N THR A 30 -1.00 10.75 0.71
CA THR A 30 0.28 10.31 0.12
C THR A 30 0.06 9.16 -0.86
N VAL A 31 -0.67 8.12 -0.47
CA VAL A 31 -1.02 6.99 -1.34
C VAL A 31 -1.75 7.49 -2.59
N LEU A 32 -2.74 8.37 -2.42
CA LEU A 32 -3.50 8.94 -3.54
C LEU A 32 -2.62 9.78 -4.47
N ALA A 33 -1.69 10.55 -3.93
CA ALA A 33 -0.73 11.34 -4.71
C ALA A 33 0.21 10.41 -5.52
N GLU A 34 0.69 9.33 -4.92
CA GLU A 34 1.56 8.36 -5.58
C GLU A 34 0.84 7.61 -6.72
N ILE A 35 -0.43 7.25 -6.54
CA ILE A 35 -1.26 6.72 -7.63
C ILE A 35 -1.37 7.77 -8.74
N THR A 36 -1.76 9.01 -8.38
CA THR A 36 -2.00 10.11 -9.33
C THR A 36 -0.76 10.41 -10.17
N LYS A 37 0.40 10.43 -9.55
CA LYS A 37 1.70 10.67 -10.22
C LYS A 37 1.98 9.65 -11.33
N ARG A 38 1.46 8.43 -11.20
CA ARG A 38 1.72 7.31 -12.11
C ARG A 38 0.59 7.03 -13.10
N LEU A 39 -0.52 7.76 -13.04
CA LEU A 39 -1.67 7.52 -13.93
C LEU A 39 -1.31 7.59 -15.40
N GLY A 40 -0.40 8.49 -15.79
CA GLY A 40 0.05 8.63 -17.19
C GLY A 40 0.81 7.42 -17.75
N GLU A 41 1.17 6.46 -16.91
CA GLU A 41 1.85 5.22 -17.32
C GLU A 41 0.87 4.14 -17.82
N PHE A 42 -0.44 4.33 -17.59
CA PHE A 42 -1.51 3.40 -17.94
C PHE A 42 -2.37 3.98 -19.06
N LYS A 43 -2.77 3.14 -20.01
CA LYS A 43 -3.66 3.55 -21.13
C LYS A 43 -5.10 3.74 -20.69
N ASP A 44 -5.54 2.89 -19.78
CA ASP A 44 -6.90 2.83 -19.28
C ASP A 44 -6.96 3.21 -17.80
N THR A 45 -8.16 3.39 -17.26
CA THR A 45 -8.34 3.57 -15.82
C THR A 45 -7.75 2.38 -15.07
N PRO A 46 -6.85 2.60 -14.11
CA PRO A 46 -6.12 1.51 -13.45
C PRO A 46 -7.05 0.65 -12.60
N LYS A 47 -6.74 -0.63 -12.53
CA LYS A 47 -7.32 -1.57 -11.58
C LYS A 47 -6.59 -1.45 -10.26
N ILE A 48 -7.31 -1.19 -9.19
CA ILE A 48 -6.76 -0.96 -7.85
C ILE A 48 -7.29 -2.02 -6.88
N HIS A 49 -6.40 -2.61 -6.10
CA HIS A 49 -6.75 -3.44 -4.96
C HIS A 49 -6.40 -2.71 -3.66
N ASN A 50 -7.42 -2.33 -2.91
CA ASN A 50 -7.32 -1.74 -1.57
C ASN A 50 -7.46 -2.87 -0.55
N THR A 51 -6.34 -3.40 -0.08
CA THR A 51 -6.30 -4.58 0.80
C THR A 51 -6.37 -4.17 2.27
N SER A 52 -6.97 -5.02 3.10
CA SER A 52 -7.04 -4.82 4.56
C SER A 52 -7.48 -3.40 4.92
N TRP A 53 -8.56 -2.94 4.28
CA TRP A 53 -8.96 -1.53 4.32
C TRP A 53 -9.62 -1.09 5.65
N GLY A 54 -9.92 -2.04 6.54
CA GLY A 54 -10.44 -1.75 7.87
C GLY A 54 -11.83 -1.08 7.85
N PHE A 55 -12.89 -1.86 7.71
CA PHE A 55 -14.26 -1.37 7.51
C PHE A 55 -14.94 -0.78 8.77
N ASP A 56 -14.32 -0.84 9.92
CA ASP A 56 -14.88 -0.49 11.24
C ASP A 56 -14.80 1.00 11.58
N GLY A 57 -14.23 1.83 10.71
CA GLY A 57 -14.10 3.26 10.94
C GLY A 57 -14.57 4.15 9.78
N PRO A 58 -15.15 5.33 10.09
CA PRO A 58 -15.66 6.24 9.07
C PRO A 58 -14.55 6.80 8.14
N HIS A 59 -13.33 6.92 8.63
CA HIS A 59 -12.18 7.36 7.85
C HIS A 59 -11.73 6.32 6.83
N HIS A 60 -11.80 5.03 7.15
CA HIS A 60 -11.53 3.94 6.22
C HIS A 60 -12.57 3.90 5.10
N THR A 61 -13.85 3.98 5.46
CA THR A 61 -14.95 4.06 4.50
C THR A 61 -14.83 5.27 3.59
N ARG A 62 -14.38 6.41 4.10
CA ARG A 62 -14.14 7.62 3.31
C ARG A 62 -13.05 7.39 2.27
N PHE A 63 -11.93 6.79 2.63
CA PHE A 63 -10.85 6.50 1.68
C PHE A 63 -11.28 5.50 0.61
N LYS A 64 -11.97 4.42 1.01
CA LYS A 64 -12.60 3.46 0.10
C LYS A 64 -13.50 4.16 -0.92
N ASN A 65 -14.45 4.97 -0.45
CA ASN A 65 -15.39 5.69 -1.30
C ASN A 65 -14.69 6.69 -2.23
N LEU A 66 -13.61 7.33 -1.77
CA LEU A 66 -12.82 8.24 -2.59
C LEU A 66 -12.13 7.49 -3.73
N LEU A 67 -11.54 6.32 -3.47
CA LEU A 67 -10.94 5.48 -4.51
C LEU A 67 -12.01 5.06 -5.54
N GLU A 68 -13.16 4.56 -5.09
CA GLU A 68 -14.26 4.12 -5.97
C GLU A 68 -14.83 5.26 -6.81
N SER A 69 -14.97 6.46 -6.22
CA SER A 69 -15.43 7.63 -6.96
C SER A 69 -14.42 8.12 -7.99
N ARG A 70 -13.14 8.08 -7.67
CA ARG A 70 -12.08 8.62 -8.53
C ARG A 70 -11.69 7.67 -9.67
N PHE A 71 -11.69 6.36 -9.40
CA PHE A 71 -11.22 5.33 -10.33
C PHE A 71 -12.34 4.41 -10.83
N PHE A 72 -13.60 4.75 -10.56
CA PHE A 72 -14.81 3.99 -10.79
C PHE A 72 -14.86 2.68 -9.97
N ALA A 73 -15.97 2.43 -9.32
CA ALA A 73 -16.15 1.31 -8.39
C ALA A 73 -15.80 -0.07 -8.99
N HIS A 74 -16.06 -0.27 -10.31
CA HIS A 74 -15.76 -1.53 -10.98
C HIS A 74 -14.26 -1.78 -11.23
N ASN A 75 -13.41 -0.74 -11.09
CA ASN A 75 -11.95 -0.85 -11.16
C ASN A 75 -11.30 -0.93 -9.78
N VAL A 76 -12.06 -0.78 -8.70
CA VAL A 76 -11.54 -0.84 -7.32
C VAL A 76 -12.06 -2.09 -6.64
N THR A 77 -11.16 -2.99 -6.29
CA THR A 77 -11.44 -4.13 -5.43
C THR A 77 -11.05 -3.75 -4.00
N ASN A 78 -11.97 -3.88 -3.06
CA ASN A 78 -11.66 -3.73 -1.63
C ASN A 78 -11.71 -5.10 -0.98
N SER A 79 -10.78 -5.40 -0.07
CA SER A 79 -10.75 -6.69 0.62
C SER A 79 -10.30 -6.57 2.07
N ASP A 80 -10.78 -7.50 2.89
CA ASP A 80 -10.37 -7.64 4.28
C ASP A 80 -10.56 -9.10 4.73
N ILE A 81 -9.85 -9.53 5.79
CA ILE A 81 -10.09 -10.84 6.42
C ILE A 81 -11.39 -10.85 7.23
N ILE A 82 -11.81 -9.69 7.72
CA ILE A 82 -13.08 -9.52 8.41
C ILE A 82 -14.10 -9.06 7.38
N TYR A 83 -14.68 -10.00 6.67
CA TYR A 83 -15.75 -9.75 5.72
C TYR A 83 -17.10 -9.72 6.43
N SER A 84 -17.72 -8.56 6.49
CA SER A 84 -19.04 -8.37 7.15
C SER A 84 -20.16 -8.04 6.17
N GLY A 85 -20.01 -8.38 4.87
CA GLY A 85 -21.00 -8.04 3.85
C GLY A 85 -21.03 -6.56 3.46
N VAL A 86 -19.95 -5.83 3.74
CA VAL A 86 -19.82 -4.44 3.26
C VAL A 86 -19.78 -4.43 1.74
N GLN A 87 -20.58 -3.56 1.15
CA GLN A 87 -20.68 -3.42 -0.30
C GLN A 87 -19.30 -3.22 -0.95
N ASN A 88 -19.06 -3.91 -2.06
CA ASN A 88 -17.79 -3.89 -2.82
C ASN A 88 -16.57 -4.33 -1.99
N THR A 89 -16.76 -5.21 -1.03
CA THR A 89 -15.68 -5.79 -0.24
C THR A 89 -15.73 -7.32 -0.34
N CYS A 90 -14.60 -7.94 -0.62
CA CYS A 90 -14.45 -9.39 -0.64
C CYS A 90 -13.52 -9.88 0.47
N TYR A 91 -13.62 -11.17 0.78
CA TYR A 91 -12.67 -11.82 1.70
C TYR A 91 -11.30 -11.96 1.01
N HIS A 92 -10.26 -11.55 1.70
CA HIS A 92 -8.88 -11.82 1.31
C HIS A 92 -7.96 -11.77 2.52
N ASP A 93 -7.18 -12.83 2.69
CA ASP A 93 -6.17 -12.96 3.73
C ASP A 93 -4.78 -12.76 3.11
N ILE A 94 -4.12 -11.64 3.41
CA ILE A 94 -2.80 -11.30 2.87
C ILE A 94 -1.69 -12.21 3.41
N THR A 95 -1.93 -12.99 4.46
CA THR A 95 -0.97 -13.98 4.97
C THR A 95 -0.88 -15.20 4.06
N GLN A 96 -1.85 -15.39 3.17
CA GLN A 96 -1.90 -16.50 2.22
C GLN A 96 -1.53 -16.04 0.81
N PRO A 97 -0.96 -16.91 -0.01
CA PRO A 97 -0.74 -16.62 -1.43
C PRO A 97 -2.05 -16.20 -2.11
N PRO A 98 -2.01 -15.21 -3.03
CA PRO A 98 -3.20 -14.77 -3.73
C PRO A 98 -3.79 -15.89 -4.59
N ASN A 99 -5.13 -15.96 -4.63
CA ASN A 99 -5.82 -16.83 -5.55
C ASN A 99 -5.57 -16.39 -7.02
N GLU A 100 -5.91 -17.28 -7.96
CA GLU A 100 -5.66 -17.05 -9.40
C GLU A 100 -6.30 -15.78 -9.95
N ASN A 101 -7.48 -15.36 -9.42
CA ASN A 101 -8.16 -14.15 -9.87
C ASN A 101 -7.45 -12.86 -9.42
N PHE A 102 -6.61 -12.95 -8.40
CA PHE A 102 -5.86 -11.81 -7.88
C PHE A 102 -4.43 -11.75 -8.40
N ARG A 103 -3.87 -12.90 -8.80
CA ARG A 103 -2.48 -12.99 -9.26
C ARG A 103 -2.26 -12.13 -10.52
N GLU A 104 -1.25 -11.26 -10.48
CA GLU A 104 -0.86 -10.37 -11.59
C GLU A 104 -2.05 -9.58 -12.22
N THR A 105 -3.00 -9.16 -11.42
CA THR A 105 -4.26 -8.58 -11.91
C THR A 105 -4.33 -7.06 -11.80
N PHE A 106 -3.70 -6.48 -10.77
CA PHE A 106 -3.91 -5.08 -10.42
C PHE A 106 -2.75 -4.19 -10.85
N ASP A 107 -3.09 -2.97 -11.30
CA ASP A 107 -2.13 -1.90 -11.58
C ASP A 107 -1.55 -1.34 -10.29
N PHE A 108 -2.38 -1.21 -9.28
CA PHE A 108 -1.99 -0.81 -7.93
C PHE A 108 -2.56 -1.78 -6.91
N VAL A 109 -1.69 -2.25 -6.02
CA VAL A 109 -2.07 -2.95 -4.79
C VAL A 109 -1.69 -2.04 -3.63
N LEU A 110 -2.66 -1.73 -2.78
CA LEU A 110 -2.51 -0.83 -1.64
C LEU A 110 -2.63 -1.62 -0.35
N ASN A 111 -1.72 -1.37 0.60
CA ASN A 111 -1.85 -1.86 1.97
C ASN A 111 -1.46 -0.71 2.91
N VAL A 112 -2.43 -0.16 3.60
CA VAL A 112 -2.26 1.05 4.41
C VAL A 112 -2.38 0.70 5.88
N SER A 113 -1.25 0.73 6.59
CA SER A 113 -1.13 0.40 8.02
C SER A 113 -1.91 -0.86 8.41
N ALA A 114 -1.52 -1.98 7.80
CA ALA A 114 -2.14 -3.26 8.13
C ALA A 114 -1.11 -4.39 8.23
N VAL A 115 -0.09 -4.44 7.36
CA VAL A 115 0.88 -5.53 7.35
C VAL A 115 1.66 -5.62 8.66
N GLU A 116 1.94 -4.49 9.32
CA GLU A 116 2.65 -4.39 10.60
C GLU A 116 1.84 -4.91 11.79
N GLU A 117 0.53 -4.92 11.68
CA GLU A 117 -0.39 -5.42 12.72
C GLU A 117 -0.51 -6.95 12.73
N ILE A 118 0.01 -7.61 11.69
CA ILE A 118 -0.12 -9.05 11.52
C ILE A 118 1.13 -9.76 12.02
N SER A 119 0.96 -10.68 12.96
CA SER A 119 2.05 -11.51 13.47
C SER A 119 2.57 -12.47 12.42
N GLY A 120 3.89 -12.71 12.40
CA GLY A 120 4.51 -13.69 11.52
C GLY A 120 5.52 -13.09 10.53
N ASP A 121 5.68 -13.70 9.36
CA ASP A 121 6.64 -13.26 8.35
C ASP A 121 6.05 -12.15 7.46
N GLN A 122 6.22 -10.90 7.89
CA GLN A 122 5.75 -9.74 7.14
C GLN A 122 6.39 -9.63 5.75
N GLY A 123 7.61 -10.14 5.57
CA GLY A 123 8.25 -10.21 4.25
C GLY A 123 7.50 -11.13 3.30
N ALA A 124 7.02 -12.28 3.78
CA ALA A 124 6.15 -13.18 3.00
C ALA A 124 4.81 -12.51 2.66
N TYR A 125 4.22 -11.75 3.58
CA TYR A 125 2.97 -11.02 3.33
C TYR A 125 3.14 -9.94 2.26
N VAL A 126 4.25 -9.21 2.30
CA VAL A 126 4.61 -8.26 1.23
C VAL A 126 4.78 -8.98 -0.11
N GLN A 127 5.38 -10.18 -0.13
CA GLN A 127 5.49 -10.98 -1.35
C GLN A 127 4.10 -11.40 -1.88
N ASN A 128 3.18 -11.83 -1.01
CA ASN A 128 1.81 -12.17 -1.40
C ASN A 128 1.05 -10.97 -2.00
N LEU A 129 1.27 -9.77 -1.46
CA LEU A 129 0.73 -8.52 -2.02
C LEU A 129 1.37 -8.20 -3.38
N TYR A 130 2.69 -8.35 -3.50
CA TYR A 130 3.42 -8.12 -4.74
C TYR A 130 3.01 -9.07 -5.85
N ASP A 131 2.68 -10.33 -5.54
CA ASP A 131 2.24 -11.33 -6.52
C ASP A 131 0.91 -10.95 -7.18
N GLN A 132 0.12 -10.06 -6.57
CA GLN A 132 -1.13 -9.55 -7.11
C GLN A 132 -0.91 -8.42 -8.13
N VAL A 133 0.24 -7.76 -8.07
CA VAL A 133 0.59 -6.66 -8.97
C VAL A 133 0.86 -7.22 -10.36
N ARG A 134 0.27 -6.64 -11.40
CA ARG A 134 0.59 -7.02 -12.78
C ARG A 134 1.96 -6.47 -13.20
N PRO A 135 2.60 -7.04 -14.25
CA PRO A 135 3.83 -6.48 -14.79
C PRO A 135 3.68 -4.99 -15.17
N GLY A 136 4.59 -4.15 -14.68
CA GLY A 136 4.56 -2.70 -14.82
C GLY A 136 3.71 -1.96 -13.79
N GLY A 137 2.99 -2.67 -12.92
CA GLY A 137 2.19 -2.09 -11.84
C GLY A 137 2.98 -1.83 -10.56
N TYR A 138 2.29 -1.41 -9.50
CA TYR A 138 2.87 -0.92 -8.26
C TYR A 138 2.21 -1.53 -7.02
N LEU A 139 3.04 -1.92 -6.06
CA LEU A 139 2.65 -2.14 -4.67
C LEU A 139 2.99 -0.89 -3.87
N ILE A 140 2.00 -0.34 -3.15
CA ILE A 140 2.17 0.82 -2.27
C ILE A 140 1.75 0.42 -0.87
N ILE A 141 2.70 0.47 0.07
CA ILE A 141 2.49 0.13 1.47
C ILE A 141 2.83 1.36 2.31
N THR A 142 1.98 1.67 3.29
CA THR A 142 2.38 2.44 4.46
C THR A 142 2.30 1.55 5.69
N ALA A 143 3.19 1.73 6.65
CA ALA A 143 3.24 0.91 7.84
C ALA A 143 3.86 1.66 9.02
N ASP A 144 3.33 1.43 10.22
CA ASP A 144 3.88 2.01 11.44
C ASP A 144 5.25 1.36 11.79
N TYR A 145 6.22 2.20 12.13
CA TYR A 145 7.53 1.75 12.58
C TYR A 145 7.68 2.01 14.10
N PRO A 146 8.18 1.07 14.90
CA PRO A 146 8.88 -0.17 14.54
C PRO A 146 8.01 -1.42 14.35
N GLY A 147 6.69 -1.31 14.24
CA GLY A 147 5.80 -2.46 14.02
C GLY A 147 6.14 -3.23 12.73
N PHE A 148 6.54 -2.52 11.67
CA PHE A 148 6.98 -3.15 10.43
C PHE A 148 8.42 -3.68 10.55
N VAL A 149 8.58 -5.00 10.36
CA VAL A 149 9.87 -5.69 10.49
C VAL A 149 10.66 -5.60 9.19
N VAL A 150 11.42 -4.54 9.05
CA VAL A 150 12.24 -4.25 7.86
C VAL A 150 13.19 -5.40 7.51
N ASP A 151 13.81 -6.03 8.51
CA ASP A 151 14.77 -7.13 8.28
C ASP A 151 14.14 -8.35 7.60
N SER A 152 12.87 -8.65 7.88
CA SER A 152 12.13 -9.72 7.20
C SER A 152 11.93 -9.40 5.71
N LEU A 153 11.59 -8.15 5.40
CA LEU A 153 11.49 -7.69 4.02
C LEU A 153 12.85 -7.76 3.30
N LEU A 154 13.92 -7.32 3.95
CA LEU A 154 15.27 -7.25 3.36
C LEU A 154 15.85 -8.62 3.00
N LYS A 155 15.50 -9.67 3.77
CA LYS A 155 15.93 -11.04 3.47
C LYS A 155 15.41 -11.55 2.13
N ASN A 156 14.24 -11.08 1.71
CA ASN A 156 13.56 -11.51 0.50
C ASN A 156 13.87 -10.61 -0.71
N LEU A 157 14.56 -9.49 -0.50
CA LEU A 157 14.90 -8.53 -1.53
C LEU A 157 16.41 -8.51 -1.74
N SER A 158 16.88 -8.75 -2.98
CA SER A 158 18.30 -8.54 -3.29
C SER A 158 18.63 -7.04 -3.21
N GLN A 159 19.81 -6.71 -2.65
CA GLN A 159 20.25 -5.30 -2.54
C GLN A 159 20.41 -4.61 -3.91
N GLU A 160 20.57 -5.37 -4.97
CA GLU A 160 20.67 -4.86 -6.36
C GLU A 160 19.39 -4.19 -6.86
N ASN A 161 18.23 -4.47 -6.20
CA ASN A 161 16.92 -3.94 -6.57
C ASN A 161 16.56 -2.63 -5.86
N TRP A 162 17.51 -2.00 -5.16
CA TRP A 162 17.26 -0.79 -4.38
C TRP A 162 17.75 0.45 -5.12
N GLU A 163 16.82 1.30 -5.56
CA GLU A 163 17.18 2.61 -6.13
C GLU A 163 17.39 3.68 -5.04
N HIS A 164 16.82 3.51 -3.86
CA HIS A 164 16.93 4.48 -2.77
C HIS A 164 17.36 3.82 -1.47
N ARG A 165 18.16 4.52 -0.69
CA ARG A 165 18.58 4.05 0.63
C ARG A 165 17.40 4.11 1.61
N ILE A 166 17.27 3.07 2.44
CA ILE A 166 16.37 3.10 3.59
C ILE A 166 16.81 4.23 4.50
N GLN A 167 15.88 5.12 4.79
CA GLN A 167 16.09 6.14 5.79
C GLN A 167 15.47 5.65 7.09
N THR A 168 16.33 5.21 8.01
CA THR A 168 15.90 4.66 9.30
C THR A 168 15.85 5.70 10.42
N ASP A 169 16.27 6.93 10.16
CA ASP A 169 16.28 8.00 11.14
C ASP A 169 14.98 8.82 11.10
N ALA A 170 13.97 8.37 11.84
CA ALA A 170 12.68 9.01 11.96
C ALA A 170 12.76 10.47 12.43
N THR A 171 13.79 10.81 13.21
CA THR A 171 13.92 12.15 13.82
C THR A 171 14.16 13.26 12.80
N LYS A 172 14.74 12.92 11.64
CA LYS A 172 15.05 13.89 10.58
C LYS A 172 13.84 14.25 9.72
N TRP A 173 12.81 13.41 9.71
CA TRP A 173 11.68 13.50 8.78
C TRP A 173 10.40 13.93 9.45
N ASN A 174 10.38 13.91 10.76
CA ASN A 174 9.19 14.05 11.55
C ASN A 174 8.83 15.52 11.78
N SER A 175 7.80 16.01 11.11
CA SER A 175 7.13 17.25 11.50
C SER A 175 6.18 17.06 12.70
N HIS A 176 5.77 15.81 12.92
CA HIS A 176 4.97 15.40 14.07
C HIS A 176 5.80 14.45 14.92
N PRO A 177 6.06 14.74 16.22
CA PRO A 177 6.97 13.96 17.07
C PRO A 177 6.60 12.48 17.20
N GLN A 178 5.43 12.08 16.76
CA GLN A 178 4.89 10.72 16.86
C GLN A 178 4.66 10.05 15.50
N LEU A 179 4.95 10.73 14.38
CA LEU A 179 4.70 10.16 13.06
C LEU A 179 5.89 9.29 12.63
N ASN A 180 5.80 8.01 12.91
CA ASN A 180 6.79 7.00 12.53
C ASN A 180 6.21 6.07 11.45
N VAL A 181 5.71 6.62 10.35
CA VAL A 181 5.12 5.86 9.26
C VAL A 181 6.12 5.70 8.13
N LEU A 182 6.36 4.47 7.71
CA LEU A 182 7.13 4.15 6.52
C LEU A 182 6.23 4.16 5.28
N LEU A 183 6.77 4.64 4.17
CA LEU A 183 6.22 4.49 2.83
C LEU A 183 7.15 3.56 2.03
N LEU A 184 6.59 2.50 1.48
CA LEU A 184 7.25 1.56 0.59
C LEU A 184 6.52 1.53 -0.75
N ILE A 185 7.24 1.77 -1.84
CA ILE A 185 6.72 1.65 -3.20
C ILE A 185 7.60 0.69 -3.99
N ILE A 186 6.98 -0.38 -4.48
CA ILE A 186 7.63 -1.40 -5.28
C ILE A 186 6.98 -1.45 -6.65
N GLN A 187 7.79 -1.39 -7.72
CA GLN A 187 7.33 -1.62 -9.08
C GLN A 187 7.58 -3.07 -9.50
N LYS A 188 6.62 -3.68 -10.15
CA LYS A 188 6.80 -4.96 -10.83
C LYS A 188 7.36 -4.71 -12.23
N GLU A 189 8.48 -5.37 -12.53
CA GLU A 189 9.12 -5.25 -13.84
C GLU A 189 8.14 -5.57 -14.97
N LYS A 190 8.26 -4.82 -16.06
CA LYS A 190 7.51 -5.12 -17.30
C LYS A 190 8.08 -6.40 -17.88
N LYS A 191 7.23 -7.32 -18.32
CA LYS A 191 7.69 -8.46 -19.13
C LYS A 191 8.10 -7.88 -20.50
N GLU A 192 9.37 -8.01 -20.85
CA GLU A 192 9.81 -7.78 -22.22
C GLU A 192 9.32 -8.97 -23.07
N TYR A 193 8.56 -8.67 -24.12
CA TYR A 193 8.11 -9.64 -25.12
C TYR A 193 8.89 -9.44 -26.40
#